data_cc31b41627eaea0d71c4131608649d1a
#
_entry.id   cc31b41627eaea0d71c4131608649d1a
#
_cell.length_a   1.000
_cell.length_b   1.000
_cell.length_c   1.000
_cell.angle_alpha   90.00
_cell.angle_beta   90.00
_cell.angle_gamma   90.00
#
_symmetry.space_group_name_H-M   'P 1'
#
loop_
_entity.id
_entity.type
_entity.pdbx_description
1 polymer ?
#
loop_
_entity_poly.entity_id
_entity_poly.type
_entity_poly.pdbx_seq_one_letter_code
_entity_poly.pdbx_strand_id
1 'polypeptide(L)'
;MKILMATSEFSPLGSTGDLGDQVRTLTIELKRLGHDVSIVMPFYRSIREGKNKVRPANIEFQINLGGKRASSDIVETTSPDGIQVYLVRRDEYFDRSGIYGADGRVYEDNAERFIFFSKAVLELAGRLSPAPELIHCHDWTTALIPVFIRDRQLPFRTVMTLHNLEHQGSFWSFDFALTSLPGSYFSAQGLEFYGRLNFLKSGILFADAVTLPGEAVLFDSFTPQHGFGLDSVLRENRSHLYGILHGVDYSKTNPPLDTLIGKDHKSDDKLGCRQVLLDRLGLERTTGGTILYLPIEPGDVEAFGSVKPVLDLILTADSCLVVTGKAPDQDLADVIIAERKYPTRFAYRPEPDEKLRPLILAGADAILLPSSLGFRGTNVLAAMRYGTLPIVKAYGGIHQLLSDYDPASEEGCGFMYNNHSSMALWDSVRRANHIFRHSEEWKKLAQRARAIDFSWSESAKAFAKLYANLLRHQVATAA
;
A
#
# COMPACT_ATOMS: atom_id res chain seq x y z
N MET A 1 -3.68 -14.55 -20.04
CA MET A 1 -4.91 -13.76 -19.80
C MET A 1 -4.66 -12.35 -20.24
N LYS A 2 -5.68 -11.69 -20.81
CA LYS A 2 -5.65 -10.27 -21.13
C LYS A 2 -6.34 -9.47 -20.02
N ILE A 3 -5.59 -8.59 -19.37
CA ILE A 3 -6.00 -7.88 -18.16
C ILE A 3 -5.95 -6.38 -18.43
N LEU A 4 -7.00 -5.65 -18.09
CA LEU A 4 -7.04 -4.20 -18.11
C LEU A 4 -7.02 -3.70 -16.64
N MET A 5 -5.93 -3.06 -16.23
CA MET A 5 -5.83 -2.40 -14.93
C MET A 5 -6.45 -1.00 -15.02
N ALA A 6 -7.51 -0.75 -14.28
CA ALA A 6 -8.14 0.55 -14.18
C ALA A 6 -7.70 1.24 -12.89
N THR A 7 -7.08 2.42 -13.02
CA THR A 7 -6.50 3.14 -11.88
C THR A 7 -6.51 4.65 -12.10
N SER A 8 -6.53 5.42 -11.03
CA SER A 8 -6.29 6.86 -11.08
C SER A 8 -4.81 7.24 -11.08
N GLU A 9 -3.92 6.32 -10.67
CA GLU A 9 -2.49 6.58 -10.55
C GLU A 9 -1.66 5.44 -11.15
N PHE A 10 -0.58 5.81 -11.86
CA PHE A 10 0.39 4.88 -12.39
C PHE A 10 1.76 5.56 -12.56
N SER A 11 2.76 5.13 -11.81
CA SER A 11 4.11 5.68 -11.88
C SER A 11 4.84 5.25 -13.17
N PRO A 12 5.63 6.14 -13.78
CA PRO A 12 5.93 7.52 -13.41
C PRO A 12 5.01 8.56 -14.09
N LEU A 13 3.90 8.16 -14.70
CA LEU A 13 3.04 9.05 -15.50
C LEU A 13 2.21 10.01 -14.62
N GLY A 14 1.68 9.53 -13.50
CA GLY A 14 0.93 10.33 -12.54
C GLY A 14 0.73 9.56 -11.25
N SER A 15 1.21 10.11 -10.13
CA SER A 15 1.11 9.51 -8.82
C SER A 15 1.19 10.60 -7.75
N THR A 16 0.46 10.43 -6.67
CA THR A 16 0.49 11.28 -5.48
C THR A 16 0.95 10.53 -4.23
N GLY A 17 1.07 9.19 -4.33
CA GLY A 17 1.43 8.31 -3.24
C GLY A 17 1.86 6.94 -3.75
N ASP A 18 1.70 5.92 -2.91
CA ASP A 18 2.19 4.56 -3.19
C ASP A 18 1.34 3.80 -4.23
N LEU A 19 0.08 4.20 -4.46
CA LEU A 19 -0.84 3.52 -5.37
C LEU A 19 -0.23 3.31 -6.77
N GLY A 20 0.32 4.40 -7.33
CA GLY A 20 0.90 4.34 -8.68
C GLY A 20 2.08 3.38 -8.79
N ASP A 21 2.92 3.31 -7.77
CA ASP A 21 4.07 2.39 -7.72
C ASP A 21 3.63 0.94 -7.51
N GLN A 22 2.62 0.69 -6.68
CA GLN A 22 2.08 -0.64 -6.44
C GLN A 22 1.42 -1.22 -7.69
N VAL A 23 0.57 -0.43 -8.38
CA VAL A 23 -0.06 -0.85 -9.64
C VAL A 23 0.98 -1.11 -10.72
N ARG A 24 2.00 -0.23 -10.83
CA ARG A 24 3.12 -0.42 -11.78
C ARG A 24 3.85 -1.72 -11.52
N THR A 25 4.24 -1.98 -10.27
CA THR A 25 5.05 -3.15 -9.94
C THR A 25 4.26 -4.44 -10.14
N LEU A 26 2.98 -4.48 -9.70
CA LEU A 26 2.09 -5.61 -9.99
C LEU A 26 1.97 -5.86 -11.49
N THR A 27 1.81 -4.81 -12.30
CA THR A 27 1.69 -4.93 -13.75
C THR A 27 2.96 -5.54 -14.38
N ILE A 28 4.15 -5.09 -13.95
CA ILE A 28 5.43 -5.62 -14.43
C ILE A 28 5.53 -7.11 -14.11
N GLU A 29 5.24 -7.50 -12.88
CA GLU A 29 5.36 -8.90 -12.46
C GLU A 29 4.34 -9.82 -13.15
N LEU A 30 3.10 -9.37 -13.36
CA LEU A 30 2.11 -10.12 -14.13
C LEU A 30 2.54 -10.28 -15.59
N LYS A 31 3.17 -9.27 -16.20
CA LYS A 31 3.76 -9.41 -17.55
C LYS A 31 4.91 -10.41 -17.55
N ARG A 32 5.76 -10.45 -16.53
CA ARG A 32 6.82 -11.47 -16.38
C ARG A 32 6.25 -12.90 -16.27
N LEU A 33 5.05 -13.05 -15.69
CA LEU A 33 4.32 -14.32 -15.65
C LEU A 33 3.62 -14.66 -16.97
N GLY A 34 3.80 -13.85 -18.03
CA GLY A 34 3.27 -14.11 -19.38
C GLY A 34 1.83 -13.63 -19.61
N HIS A 35 1.33 -12.74 -18.77
CA HIS A 35 0.02 -12.12 -18.97
C HIS A 35 0.13 -10.87 -19.88
N ASP A 36 -0.90 -10.63 -20.70
CA ASP A 36 -1.05 -9.40 -21.48
C ASP A 36 -1.77 -8.36 -20.60
N VAL A 37 -1.01 -7.40 -20.07
CA VAL A 37 -1.52 -6.40 -19.13
C VAL A 37 -1.36 -5.00 -19.71
N SER A 38 -2.44 -4.27 -19.73
CA SER A 38 -2.49 -2.85 -20.09
C SER A 38 -3.13 -2.02 -18.98
N ILE A 39 -2.81 -0.73 -18.95
CA ILE A 39 -3.32 0.24 -17.98
C ILE A 39 -4.35 1.13 -18.66
N VAL A 40 -5.40 1.53 -17.93
CA VAL A 40 -6.25 2.67 -18.26
C VAL A 40 -6.29 3.65 -17.11
N MET A 41 -5.98 4.92 -17.37
CA MET A 41 -6.00 6.00 -16.39
C MET A 41 -6.43 7.32 -17.02
N PRO A 42 -6.81 8.35 -16.24
CA PRO A 42 -7.10 9.67 -16.79
C PRO A 42 -5.88 10.35 -17.41
N PHE A 43 -6.09 11.18 -18.43
CA PHE A 43 -5.04 11.97 -19.07
C PHE A 43 -4.81 13.28 -18.32
N TYR A 44 -4.00 13.24 -17.27
CA TYR A 44 -3.70 14.39 -16.43
C TYR A 44 -2.75 15.41 -17.11
N ARG A 45 -2.78 16.66 -16.62
CA ARG A 45 -1.88 17.73 -17.05
C ARG A 45 -0.40 17.32 -16.91
N SER A 46 -0.03 16.68 -15.82
CA SER A 46 1.34 16.21 -15.57
C SER A 46 1.86 15.26 -16.66
N ILE A 47 0.99 14.43 -17.25
CA ILE A 47 1.35 13.54 -18.36
C ILE A 47 1.50 14.33 -19.66
N ARG A 48 0.61 15.30 -19.89
CA ARG A 48 0.62 16.16 -21.07
C ARG A 48 1.88 17.04 -21.15
N GLU A 49 2.25 17.64 -20.02
CA GLU A 49 3.43 18.48 -19.90
C GLU A 49 4.72 17.69 -19.74
N GLY A 50 4.61 16.40 -19.49
CA GLY A 50 5.75 15.47 -19.35
C GLY A 50 6.42 15.15 -20.68
N LYS A 51 7.55 14.41 -20.61
CA LYS A 51 8.34 14.00 -21.79
C LYS A 51 7.76 12.76 -22.50
N ASN A 52 6.56 12.31 -22.14
CA ASN A 52 5.98 11.08 -22.66
C ASN A 52 5.45 11.33 -24.10
N LYS A 53 5.78 10.42 -25.01
CA LYS A 53 5.22 10.44 -26.37
C LYS A 53 3.79 9.89 -26.32
N VAL A 54 2.81 10.76 -26.48
CA VAL A 54 1.38 10.41 -26.51
C VAL A 54 0.89 10.47 -27.95
N ARG A 55 0.08 9.49 -28.36
CA ARG A 55 -0.53 9.43 -29.70
C ARG A 55 -2.03 9.13 -29.60
N PRO A 56 -2.86 9.56 -30.56
CA PRO A 56 -4.26 9.17 -30.62
C PRO A 56 -4.42 7.65 -30.76
N ALA A 57 -5.35 7.06 -30.00
CA ALA A 57 -5.73 5.65 -30.17
C ALA A 57 -6.86 5.46 -31.20
N ASN A 58 -7.40 6.55 -31.76
CA ASN A 58 -8.52 6.57 -32.69
C ASN A 58 -9.79 5.91 -32.11
N ILE A 59 -9.99 6.06 -30.81
CA ILE A 59 -11.16 5.59 -30.08
C ILE A 59 -11.85 6.82 -29.48
N GLU A 60 -13.09 7.07 -29.93
CA GLU A 60 -13.93 8.17 -29.44
C GLU A 60 -15.29 7.64 -29.01
N PHE A 61 -15.87 8.24 -27.98
CA PHE A 61 -17.18 7.85 -27.45
C PHE A 61 -17.85 8.99 -26.70
N GLN A 62 -19.14 8.81 -26.43
CA GLN A 62 -19.93 9.71 -25.59
C GLN A 62 -20.39 8.97 -24.32
N ILE A 63 -20.25 9.64 -23.20
CA ILE A 63 -20.67 9.16 -21.88
C ILE A 63 -21.93 9.93 -21.45
N ASN A 64 -22.95 9.21 -21.01
CA ASN A 64 -24.14 9.81 -20.40
C ASN A 64 -23.93 9.96 -18.88
N LEU A 65 -24.12 11.17 -18.37
CA LEU A 65 -23.99 11.54 -16.95
C LEU A 65 -25.29 12.23 -16.50
N GLY A 66 -26.29 11.42 -16.13
CA GLY A 66 -27.55 11.96 -15.60
C GLY A 66 -28.27 12.93 -16.54
N GLY A 67 -28.28 12.67 -17.87
CA GLY A 67 -28.87 13.52 -18.87
C GLY A 67 -27.91 14.49 -19.59
N LYS A 68 -26.70 14.71 -19.02
CA LYS A 68 -25.60 15.36 -19.75
C LYS A 68 -24.88 14.35 -20.64
N ARG A 69 -24.39 14.78 -21.80
CA ARG A 69 -23.49 13.97 -22.63
C ARG A 69 -22.10 14.59 -22.64
N ALA A 70 -21.11 13.78 -22.28
CA ALA A 70 -19.71 14.15 -22.27
C ALA A 70 -18.95 13.31 -23.31
N SER A 71 -18.35 13.96 -24.32
CA SER A 71 -17.47 13.27 -25.27
C SER A 71 -16.09 13.03 -24.68
N SER A 72 -15.47 11.95 -25.10
CA SER A 72 -14.11 11.59 -24.75
C SER A 72 -13.44 10.93 -25.93
N ASP A 73 -12.12 11.04 -25.96
CA ASP A 73 -11.27 10.23 -26.83
C ASP A 73 -10.15 9.60 -25.99
N ILE A 74 -9.58 8.56 -26.55
CA ILE A 74 -8.46 7.86 -25.94
C ILE A 74 -7.18 8.26 -26.64
N VAL A 75 -6.20 8.66 -25.85
CA VAL A 75 -4.82 8.73 -26.31
C VAL A 75 -4.03 7.61 -25.63
N GLU A 76 -2.90 7.23 -26.20
CA GLU A 76 -2.11 6.11 -25.67
C GLU A 76 -0.63 6.45 -25.61
N THR A 77 0.05 5.78 -24.70
CA THR A 77 1.50 5.85 -24.56
C THR A 77 2.05 4.50 -24.10
N THR A 78 3.36 4.36 -24.15
CA THR A 78 4.06 3.21 -23.57
C THR A 78 4.92 3.71 -22.41
N SER A 79 4.78 3.08 -21.24
CA SER A 79 5.62 3.42 -20.10
C SER A 79 7.08 3.05 -20.33
N PRO A 80 8.04 3.57 -19.54
CA PRO A 80 9.45 3.16 -19.63
C PRO A 80 9.66 1.65 -19.49
N ASP A 81 8.76 0.93 -18.82
CA ASP A 81 8.79 -0.52 -18.63
C ASP A 81 8.14 -1.30 -19.79
N GLY A 82 7.78 -0.64 -20.88
CA GLY A 82 7.12 -1.27 -22.04
C GLY A 82 5.67 -1.68 -21.79
N ILE A 83 4.96 -0.99 -20.86
CA ILE A 83 3.56 -1.25 -20.56
C ILE A 83 2.69 -0.33 -21.41
N GLN A 84 1.69 -0.89 -22.11
CA GLN A 84 0.69 -0.12 -22.84
C GLN A 84 -0.21 0.62 -21.86
N VAL A 85 -0.36 1.94 -22.04
CA VAL A 85 -1.21 2.79 -21.21
C VAL A 85 -2.21 3.54 -22.08
N TYR A 86 -3.48 3.34 -21.83
CA TYR A 86 -4.59 4.08 -22.40
C TYR A 86 -4.96 5.23 -21.47
N LEU A 87 -5.06 6.42 -22.02
CA LEU A 87 -5.29 7.65 -21.29
C LEU A 87 -6.66 8.23 -21.72
N VAL A 88 -7.60 8.30 -20.78
CA VAL A 88 -8.93 8.86 -21.02
C VAL A 88 -8.83 10.38 -21.03
N ARG A 89 -9.02 10.99 -22.19
CA ARG A 89 -8.92 12.44 -22.35
C ARG A 89 -10.29 13.12 -22.18
N ARG A 90 -10.34 13.99 -21.20
CA ARG A 90 -11.40 14.97 -20.98
C ARG A 90 -10.80 16.13 -20.21
N ASP A 91 -10.40 17.17 -20.92
CA ASP A 91 -9.61 18.28 -20.38
C ASP A 91 -10.31 18.99 -19.23
N GLU A 92 -11.65 19.19 -19.32
CA GLU A 92 -12.46 19.79 -18.26
C GLU A 92 -12.32 19.05 -16.91
N TYR A 93 -12.11 17.72 -16.95
CA TYR A 93 -12.00 16.89 -15.74
C TYR A 93 -10.55 16.64 -15.31
N PHE A 94 -9.63 16.49 -16.27
CA PHE A 94 -8.31 15.92 -15.96
C PHE A 94 -7.12 16.85 -16.29
N ASP A 95 -7.33 17.94 -17.03
CA ASP A 95 -6.29 18.95 -17.24
C ASP A 95 -6.24 19.94 -16.06
N ARG A 96 -5.81 19.44 -14.90
CA ARG A 96 -5.75 20.18 -13.63
C ARG A 96 -4.39 19.99 -12.96
N SER A 97 -4.08 20.87 -11.98
CA SER A 97 -2.81 20.87 -11.28
C SER A 97 -2.58 19.66 -10.36
N GLY A 98 -3.66 19.00 -9.93
CA GLY A 98 -3.57 17.80 -9.09
C GLY A 98 -4.54 16.71 -9.54
N ILE A 99 -4.34 15.48 -9.03
CA ILE A 99 -5.18 14.32 -9.35
C ILE A 99 -6.55 14.41 -8.68
N TYR A 100 -6.58 14.64 -7.37
CA TYR A 100 -7.82 14.66 -6.55
C TYR A 100 -8.20 16.04 -6.06
N GLY A 101 -7.28 16.99 -6.13
CA GLY A 101 -7.44 18.34 -5.60
C GLY A 101 -6.20 19.18 -5.85
N ALA A 102 -6.25 20.44 -5.43
CA ALA A 102 -5.14 21.39 -5.49
C ALA A 102 -5.15 22.27 -4.23
N ASP A 103 -3.97 22.76 -3.84
CA ASP A 103 -3.78 23.69 -2.72
C ASP A 103 -4.43 23.22 -1.40
N GLY A 104 -4.31 21.90 -1.14
CA GLY A 104 -4.86 21.26 0.08
C GLY A 104 -6.39 21.07 0.06
N ARG A 105 -7.07 21.33 -1.06
CA ARG A 105 -8.52 21.17 -1.20
C ARG A 105 -8.84 20.12 -2.25
N VAL A 106 -9.77 19.22 -1.94
CA VAL A 106 -10.31 18.26 -2.90
C VAL A 106 -11.20 18.96 -3.92
N TYR A 107 -11.23 18.46 -5.16
CA TYR A 107 -12.15 19.00 -6.18
C TYR A 107 -13.60 18.59 -5.86
N GLU A 108 -14.51 19.56 -5.88
CA GLU A 108 -15.93 19.34 -5.55
C GLU A 108 -16.62 18.42 -6.57
N ASP A 109 -16.16 18.40 -7.82
CA ASP A 109 -16.69 17.58 -8.91
C ASP A 109 -16.05 16.18 -9.01
N ASN A 110 -15.35 15.71 -8.01
CA ASN A 110 -14.73 14.39 -8.03
C ASN A 110 -15.73 13.25 -8.25
N ALA A 111 -16.98 13.38 -7.79
CA ALA A 111 -18.03 12.42 -8.11
C ALA A 111 -18.25 12.32 -9.63
N GLU A 112 -18.51 13.44 -10.30
CA GLU A 112 -18.74 13.47 -11.75
C GLU A 112 -17.52 12.97 -12.54
N ARG A 113 -16.31 13.39 -12.15
CA ARG A 113 -15.04 13.01 -12.79
C ARG A 113 -14.81 11.49 -12.77
N PHE A 114 -15.01 10.84 -11.64
CA PHE A 114 -14.71 9.41 -11.52
C PHE A 114 -15.91 8.51 -11.89
N ILE A 115 -17.16 9.01 -11.88
CA ILE A 115 -18.26 8.37 -12.58
C ILE A 115 -17.98 8.34 -14.08
N PHE A 116 -17.56 9.49 -14.65
CA PHE A 116 -17.19 9.58 -16.07
C PHE A 116 -16.06 8.62 -16.41
N PHE A 117 -14.98 8.62 -15.61
CA PHE A 117 -13.82 7.72 -15.81
C PHE A 117 -14.23 6.24 -15.78
N SER A 118 -15.01 5.82 -14.79
CA SER A 118 -15.48 4.43 -14.67
C SER A 118 -16.30 3.98 -15.90
N LYS A 119 -17.15 4.86 -16.44
CA LYS A 119 -17.90 4.58 -17.67
C LYS A 119 -16.99 4.55 -18.89
N ALA A 120 -16.02 5.46 -18.98
CA ALA A 120 -15.06 5.53 -20.08
C ALA A 120 -14.18 4.28 -20.17
N VAL A 121 -13.80 3.69 -19.02
CA VAL A 121 -13.07 2.41 -18.96
C VAL A 121 -13.86 1.30 -19.66
N LEU A 122 -15.17 1.21 -19.44
CA LEU A 122 -16.03 0.18 -20.07
C LEU A 122 -16.20 0.42 -21.56
N GLU A 123 -16.34 1.68 -21.99
CA GLU A 123 -16.40 2.03 -23.41
C GLU A 123 -15.10 1.67 -24.13
N LEU A 124 -13.94 1.90 -23.49
CA LEU A 124 -12.65 1.45 -23.98
C LEU A 124 -12.57 -0.08 -24.05
N ALA A 125 -12.88 -0.77 -22.94
CA ALA A 125 -12.78 -2.23 -22.85
C ALA A 125 -13.56 -2.95 -23.94
N GLY A 126 -14.78 -2.46 -24.26
CA GLY A 126 -15.61 -3.00 -25.34
C GLY A 126 -15.09 -2.74 -26.75
N ARG A 127 -14.14 -1.81 -26.94
CA ARG A 127 -13.55 -1.47 -28.26
C ARG A 127 -12.15 -2.03 -28.46
N LEU A 128 -11.53 -2.57 -27.40
CA LEU A 128 -10.23 -3.22 -27.53
C LEU A 128 -10.38 -4.56 -28.28
N SER A 129 -9.44 -4.86 -29.16
CA SER A 129 -9.39 -6.14 -29.90
C SER A 129 -8.01 -6.78 -29.78
N PRO A 130 -7.92 -7.96 -29.12
CA PRO A 130 -8.96 -8.66 -28.38
C PRO A 130 -9.42 -7.89 -27.14
N ALA A 131 -10.67 -8.09 -26.71
CA ALA A 131 -11.19 -7.51 -25.48
C ALA A 131 -10.46 -8.08 -24.24
N PRO A 132 -10.39 -7.34 -23.11
CA PRO A 132 -9.86 -7.89 -21.87
C PRO A 132 -10.79 -8.97 -21.32
N GLU A 133 -10.22 -10.01 -20.73
CA GLU A 133 -10.97 -11.06 -20.03
C GLU A 133 -11.36 -10.61 -18.61
N LEU A 134 -10.54 -9.71 -18.04
CA LEU A 134 -10.66 -9.23 -16.66
C LEU A 134 -10.32 -7.74 -16.59
N ILE A 135 -11.10 -7.00 -15.79
CA ILE A 135 -10.81 -5.61 -15.40
C ILE A 135 -10.44 -5.60 -13.93
N HIS A 136 -9.21 -5.19 -13.63
CA HIS A 136 -8.75 -5.02 -12.25
C HIS A 136 -8.85 -3.55 -11.86
N CYS A 137 -9.73 -3.26 -10.91
CA CYS A 137 -10.05 -1.93 -10.42
C CYS A 137 -9.24 -1.61 -9.16
N HIS A 138 -8.74 -0.38 -9.04
CA HIS A 138 -7.94 0.05 -7.91
C HIS A 138 -8.56 1.26 -7.22
N ASP A 139 -8.90 1.09 -5.94
CA ASP A 139 -9.49 2.09 -5.04
C ASP A 139 -10.80 2.72 -5.53
N TRP A 140 -11.31 3.68 -4.75
CA TRP A 140 -12.61 4.28 -4.92
C TRP A 140 -12.84 4.92 -6.30
N THR A 141 -11.80 5.38 -6.97
CA THR A 141 -11.88 6.06 -8.28
C THR A 141 -12.37 5.15 -9.40
N THR A 142 -12.29 3.85 -9.22
CA THR A 142 -12.69 2.82 -10.18
C THR A 142 -13.77 1.88 -9.65
N ALA A 143 -14.20 2.09 -8.42
CA ALA A 143 -15.08 1.18 -7.68
C ALA A 143 -16.53 1.10 -8.23
N LEU A 144 -16.91 2.01 -9.14
CA LEU A 144 -18.19 1.92 -9.85
C LEU A 144 -18.15 1.03 -11.09
N ILE A 145 -16.98 0.60 -11.57
CA ILE A 145 -16.87 -0.25 -12.76
C ILE A 145 -17.64 -1.57 -12.56
N PRO A 146 -17.51 -2.30 -11.43
CA PRO A 146 -18.24 -3.55 -11.22
C PRO A 146 -19.77 -3.40 -11.29
N VAL A 147 -20.34 -2.37 -10.67
CA VAL A 147 -21.79 -2.16 -10.71
C VAL A 147 -22.30 -1.82 -12.13
N PHE A 148 -21.54 -1.05 -12.90
CA PHE A 148 -21.91 -0.77 -14.30
C PHE A 148 -21.81 -2.01 -15.20
N ILE A 149 -20.84 -2.91 -14.94
CA ILE A 149 -20.76 -4.22 -15.62
C ILE A 149 -22.00 -5.05 -15.31
N ARG A 150 -22.37 -5.12 -14.04
CA ARG A 150 -23.58 -5.87 -13.62
C ARG A 150 -24.87 -5.29 -14.20
N ASP A 151 -25.06 -3.97 -14.14
CA ASP A 151 -26.25 -3.29 -14.66
C ASP A 151 -26.41 -3.49 -16.17
N ARG A 152 -25.30 -3.40 -16.93
CA ARG A 152 -25.28 -3.57 -18.37
C ARG A 152 -25.06 -5.00 -18.83
N GLN A 153 -24.92 -5.96 -17.94
CA GLN A 153 -24.65 -7.39 -18.22
C GLN A 153 -23.44 -7.58 -19.16
N LEU A 154 -22.36 -6.84 -18.92
CA LEU A 154 -21.15 -6.93 -19.75
C LEU A 154 -20.34 -8.20 -19.41
N PRO A 155 -19.61 -8.78 -20.39
CA PRO A 155 -18.95 -10.09 -20.23
C PRO A 155 -17.57 -10.01 -19.54
N PHE A 156 -17.29 -9.00 -18.73
CA PHE A 156 -16.01 -8.82 -18.05
C PHE A 156 -16.08 -9.32 -16.63
N ARG A 157 -15.02 -10.02 -16.18
CA ARG A 157 -14.79 -10.29 -14.76
C ARG A 157 -14.07 -9.12 -14.11
N THR A 158 -14.32 -8.94 -12.82
CA THR A 158 -13.76 -7.83 -12.06
C THR A 158 -13.03 -8.29 -10.82
N VAL A 159 -11.88 -7.69 -10.57
CA VAL A 159 -11.20 -7.70 -9.27
C VAL A 159 -11.12 -6.26 -8.78
N MET A 160 -11.39 -6.05 -7.51
CA MET A 160 -11.31 -4.75 -6.87
C MET A 160 -10.26 -4.79 -5.78
N THR A 161 -9.17 -4.03 -5.89
CA THR A 161 -8.18 -3.88 -4.82
C THR A 161 -8.45 -2.62 -4.01
N LEU A 162 -8.61 -2.82 -2.69
CA LEU A 162 -8.77 -1.76 -1.71
C LEU A 162 -7.40 -1.48 -1.08
N HIS A 163 -6.72 -0.44 -1.55
CA HIS A 163 -5.41 -0.07 -1.00
C HIS A 163 -5.55 0.70 0.31
N ASN A 164 -6.59 1.55 0.40
CA ASN A 164 -6.88 2.33 1.60
C ASN A 164 -8.39 2.47 1.83
N LEU A 165 -8.88 1.94 2.96
CA LEU A 165 -10.30 2.02 3.35
C LEU A 165 -10.71 3.40 3.88
N GLU A 166 -9.78 4.29 4.20
CA GLU A 166 -10.06 5.64 4.66
C GLU A 166 -10.63 6.51 3.54
N HIS A 167 -10.14 6.31 2.31
CA HIS A 167 -10.58 7.04 1.14
C HIS A 167 -11.65 6.26 0.39
N GLN A 168 -12.92 6.58 0.65
CA GLN A 168 -14.06 5.80 0.17
C GLN A 168 -14.75 6.37 -1.08
N GLY A 169 -14.43 7.60 -1.48
CA GLY A 169 -15.23 8.28 -2.50
C GLY A 169 -16.67 8.44 -2.05
N SER A 170 -16.87 9.10 -0.88
CA SER A 170 -18.17 9.39 -0.30
C SER A 170 -18.64 10.77 -0.74
N PHE A 171 -19.73 10.81 -1.52
CA PHE A 171 -20.26 12.00 -2.17
C PHE A 171 -21.70 12.31 -1.78
N TRP A 172 -22.19 13.42 -2.24
CA TRP A 172 -23.57 13.82 -2.01
C TRP A 172 -24.54 12.85 -2.70
N SER A 173 -25.68 12.54 -2.05
CA SER A 173 -26.67 11.59 -2.59
C SER A 173 -27.22 11.98 -3.96
N PHE A 174 -27.32 13.27 -4.26
CA PHE A 174 -27.77 13.76 -5.58
C PHE A 174 -26.80 13.44 -6.71
N ASP A 175 -25.51 13.22 -6.42
CA ASP A 175 -24.54 12.79 -7.43
C ASP A 175 -24.85 11.39 -7.98
N PHE A 176 -25.70 10.60 -7.28
CA PHE A 176 -26.19 9.33 -7.77
C PHE A 176 -26.85 9.44 -9.14
N ALA A 177 -27.56 10.53 -9.42
CA ALA A 177 -28.20 10.76 -10.72
C ALA A 177 -27.20 10.74 -11.89
N LEU A 178 -25.94 11.20 -11.67
CA LEU A 178 -24.87 11.18 -12.66
C LEU A 178 -24.47 9.76 -13.08
N THR A 179 -24.69 8.76 -12.22
CA THR A 179 -24.43 7.37 -12.55
C THR A 179 -25.36 6.84 -13.64
N SER A 180 -26.55 7.41 -13.79
CA SER A 180 -27.63 6.91 -14.65
C SER A 180 -28.07 5.46 -14.34
N LEU A 181 -27.75 4.96 -13.14
CA LEU A 181 -28.21 3.67 -12.65
C LEU A 181 -29.70 3.77 -12.23
N PRO A 182 -30.46 2.66 -12.32
CA PRO A 182 -31.79 2.57 -11.72
C PRO A 182 -31.79 2.94 -10.23
N GLY A 183 -32.85 3.63 -9.77
CA GLY A 183 -32.98 4.07 -8.39
C GLY A 183 -32.83 2.97 -7.32
N SER A 184 -33.11 1.70 -7.66
CA SER A 184 -32.93 0.54 -6.81
C SER A 184 -31.48 0.32 -6.35
N TYR A 185 -30.50 0.81 -7.09
CA TYR A 185 -29.09 0.77 -6.69
C TYR A 185 -28.74 1.78 -5.57
N PHE A 186 -29.55 2.82 -5.38
CA PHE A 186 -29.37 3.73 -4.24
C PHE A 186 -30.12 3.23 -3.02
N SER A 187 -29.60 2.21 -2.39
CA SER A 187 -30.19 1.52 -1.24
C SER A 187 -29.09 1.04 -0.29
N ALA A 188 -29.47 0.60 0.92
CA ALA A 188 -28.54 0.03 1.90
C ALA A 188 -27.78 -1.22 1.38
N GLN A 189 -28.38 -1.98 0.47
CA GLN A 189 -27.76 -3.11 -0.22
C GLN A 189 -27.02 -2.71 -1.52
N GLY A 190 -26.92 -1.41 -1.78
CA GLY A 190 -26.28 -0.85 -2.97
C GLY A 190 -25.28 0.27 -2.62
N LEU A 191 -25.38 1.39 -3.33
CA LEU A 191 -24.42 2.48 -3.28
C LEU A 191 -24.67 3.49 -2.15
N GLU A 192 -25.84 3.45 -1.50
CA GLU A 192 -26.17 4.34 -0.38
C GLU A 192 -25.40 3.91 0.87
N PHE A 193 -24.79 4.87 1.56
CA PHE A 193 -24.10 4.64 2.82
C PHE A 193 -24.22 5.88 3.71
N TYR A 194 -24.97 5.75 4.82
CA TYR A 194 -25.30 6.85 5.73
C TYR A 194 -25.81 8.11 5.03
N GLY A 195 -26.75 7.95 4.10
CA GLY A 195 -27.36 9.05 3.34
C GLY A 195 -26.48 9.62 2.21
N ARG A 196 -25.31 9.02 1.95
CA ARG A 196 -24.36 9.47 0.93
C ARG A 196 -24.17 8.41 -0.15
N LEU A 197 -23.68 8.83 -1.31
CA LEU A 197 -23.22 7.94 -2.37
C LEU A 197 -21.79 7.48 -2.03
N ASN A 198 -21.57 6.17 -1.85
CA ASN A 198 -20.24 5.63 -1.51
C ASN A 198 -19.73 4.70 -2.62
N PHE A 199 -18.65 5.11 -3.28
CA PHE A 199 -18.08 4.38 -4.41
C PHE A 199 -17.39 3.09 -3.95
N LEU A 200 -16.59 3.15 -2.88
CA LEU A 200 -15.83 2.00 -2.42
C LEU A 200 -16.75 0.86 -1.98
N LYS A 201 -17.85 1.19 -1.28
CA LYS A 201 -18.90 0.23 -0.94
C LYS A 201 -19.45 -0.47 -2.18
N SER A 202 -19.70 0.28 -3.27
CA SER A 202 -20.12 -0.31 -4.55
C SER A 202 -19.12 -1.35 -5.05
N GLY A 203 -17.83 -1.03 -5.05
CA GLY A 203 -16.78 -1.96 -5.44
C GLY A 203 -16.78 -3.25 -4.62
N ILE A 204 -16.96 -3.12 -3.28
CA ILE A 204 -17.05 -4.28 -2.38
C ILE A 204 -18.26 -5.16 -2.71
N LEU A 205 -19.41 -4.56 -2.98
CA LEU A 205 -20.66 -5.31 -3.20
C LEU A 205 -20.77 -5.97 -4.58
N PHE A 206 -20.18 -5.39 -5.61
CA PHE A 206 -20.46 -5.78 -6.99
C PHE A 206 -19.28 -6.39 -7.74
N ALA A 207 -18.05 -6.35 -7.20
CA ALA A 207 -16.90 -7.01 -7.81
C ALA A 207 -16.99 -8.54 -7.65
N ASP A 208 -16.45 -9.31 -8.62
CA ASP A 208 -16.38 -10.78 -8.53
C ASP A 208 -15.39 -11.22 -7.45
N ALA A 209 -14.35 -10.45 -7.19
CA ALA A 209 -13.44 -10.60 -6.05
C ALA A 209 -12.93 -9.25 -5.57
N VAL A 210 -12.72 -9.14 -4.27
CA VAL A 210 -12.16 -7.96 -3.61
C VAL A 210 -10.87 -8.36 -2.91
N THR A 211 -9.81 -7.58 -3.07
CA THR A 211 -8.53 -7.84 -2.41
C THR A 211 -8.11 -6.70 -1.49
N LEU A 212 -7.47 -7.03 -0.38
CA LEU A 212 -6.83 -6.09 0.55
C LEU A 212 -5.33 -6.40 0.66
N PRO A 213 -4.49 -5.44 1.11
CA PRO A 213 -3.03 -5.59 1.18
C PRO A 213 -2.54 -6.62 2.21
N GLY A 214 -2.97 -7.87 2.08
CA GLY A 214 -2.60 -8.97 2.94
C GLY A 214 -3.70 -9.41 3.93
N GLU A 215 -3.55 -10.62 4.42
CA GLU A 215 -4.50 -11.25 5.35
C GLU A 215 -4.63 -10.46 6.67
N ALA A 216 -3.52 -9.89 7.14
CA ALA A 216 -3.54 -9.06 8.34
C ALA A 216 -4.50 -7.86 8.20
N VAL A 217 -4.36 -7.10 7.10
CA VAL A 217 -5.22 -5.95 6.80
C VAL A 217 -6.67 -6.38 6.57
N LEU A 218 -6.87 -7.53 5.91
CA LEU A 218 -8.21 -8.10 5.72
C LEU A 218 -8.90 -8.38 7.05
N PHE A 219 -8.25 -9.08 7.99
CA PHE A 219 -8.84 -9.39 9.29
C PHE A 219 -9.07 -8.14 10.15
N ASP A 220 -8.12 -7.19 10.13
CA ASP A 220 -8.26 -5.93 10.86
C ASP A 220 -9.43 -5.10 10.31
N SER A 221 -9.68 -5.12 9.00
CA SER A 221 -10.77 -4.39 8.35
C SER A 221 -12.17 -4.81 8.82
N PHE A 222 -12.30 -5.99 9.43
CA PHE A 222 -13.56 -6.46 10.04
C PHE A 222 -13.86 -5.81 11.39
N THR A 223 -12.95 -4.98 11.92
CA THR A 223 -13.13 -4.28 13.18
C THR A 223 -13.55 -2.81 12.95
N PRO A 224 -14.35 -2.21 13.84
CA PRO A 224 -14.73 -0.79 13.72
C PRO A 224 -13.53 0.16 13.63
N GLN A 225 -12.42 -0.17 14.32
CA GLN A 225 -11.22 0.66 14.35
C GLN A 225 -10.52 0.77 12.97
N HIS A 226 -10.54 -0.32 12.18
CA HIS A 226 -9.79 -0.41 10.93
C HIS A 226 -10.67 -0.58 9.68
N GLY A 227 -11.98 -0.79 9.88
CA GLY A 227 -12.95 -0.87 8.79
C GLY A 227 -13.43 0.49 8.29
N PHE A 228 -13.12 1.59 9.02
CA PHE A 228 -13.54 2.95 8.68
C PHE A 228 -15.05 3.07 8.40
N GLY A 229 -15.86 2.33 9.17
CA GLY A 229 -17.31 2.24 9.01
C GLY A 229 -17.79 1.21 7.98
N LEU A 230 -16.90 0.64 7.15
CA LEU A 230 -17.23 -0.43 6.19
C LEU A 230 -17.09 -1.84 6.78
N ASP A 231 -16.73 -1.98 8.06
CA ASP A 231 -16.46 -3.25 8.72
C ASP A 231 -17.62 -4.25 8.63
N SER A 232 -18.87 -3.79 8.77
CA SER A 232 -20.05 -4.62 8.60
C SER A 232 -20.24 -5.07 7.15
N VAL A 233 -20.06 -4.16 6.18
CA VAL A 233 -20.14 -4.47 4.75
C VAL A 233 -19.09 -5.50 4.37
N LEU A 234 -17.85 -5.34 4.86
CA LEU A 234 -16.77 -6.29 4.60
C LEU A 234 -17.07 -7.67 5.23
N ARG A 235 -17.53 -7.73 6.49
CA ARG A 235 -17.89 -9.00 7.14
C ARG A 235 -19.00 -9.76 6.40
N GLU A 236 -20.03 -9.07 5.96
CA GLU A 236 -21.15 -9.67 5.23
C GLU A 236 -20.73 -10.22 3.86
N ASN A 237 -19.70 -9.63 3.25
CA ASN A 237 -19.20 -10.00 1.93
C ASN A 237 -17.91 -10.83 1.95
N ARG A 238 -17.51 -11.38 3.10
CA ARG A 238 -16.24 -12.07 3.31
C ARG A 238 -15.95 -13.24 2.35
N SER A 239 -16.97 -13.82 1.72
CA SER A 239 -16.83 -14.98 0.84
C SER A 239 -16.04 -14.71 -0.45
N HIS A 240 -15.97 -13.46 -0.88
CA HIS A 240 -15.19 -13.04 -2.05
C HIS A 240 -14.10 -12.00 -1.73
N LEU A 241 -13.75 -11.89 -0.43
CA LEU A 241 -12.63 -11.08 0.02
C LEU A 241 -11.37 -11.93 0.16
N TYR A 242 -10.23 -11.38 -0.28
CA TYR A 242 -8.93 -12.04 -0.27
C TYR A 242 -7.86 -11.10 0.29
N GLY A 243 -7.05 -11.59 1.22
CA GLY A 243 -5.84 -10.90 1.65
C GLY A 243 -4.68 -11.29 0.75
N ILE A 244 -4.24 -10.42 -0.15
CA ILE A 244 -3.04 -10.64 -0.96
C ILE A 244 -2.01 -9.59 -0.56
N LEU A 245 -0.88 -10.04 0.00
CA LEU A 245 0.17 -9.15 0.45
C LEU A 245 0.67 -8.29 -0.71
N HIS A 246 0.75 -6.99 -0.49
CA HIS A 246 1.45 -6.10 -1.41
C HIS A 246 2.95 -6.24 -1.16
N GLY A 247 3.65 -6.72 -2.17
CA GLY A 247 5.06 -7.02 -2.06
C GLY A 247 5.93 -5.77 -2.01
N VAL A 248 7.22 -5.99 -1.81
CA VAL A 248 8.24 -4.96 -1.85
C VAL A 248 8.96 -5.01 -3.19
N ASP A 249 9.16 -3.85 -3.81
CA ASP A 249 10.07 -3.70 -4.94
C ASP A 249 11.50 -3.56 -4.41
N TYR A 250 12.16 -4.69 -4.22
CA TYR A 250 13.53 -4.72 -3.69
C TYR A 250 14.55 -3.99 -4.59
N SER A 251 14.25 -3.78 -5.86
CA SER A 251 15.15 -3.02 -6.73
C SER A 251 15.23 -1.54 -6.37
N LYS A 252 14.15 -1.00 -5.77
CA LYS A 252 14.07 0.39 -5.32
C LYS A 252 14.36 0.55 -3.83
N THR A 253 13.86 -0.37 -3.00
CA THR A 253 13.85 -0.23 -1.54
C THR A 253 15.05 -0.86 -0.85
N ASN A 254 15.72 -1.81 -1.51
CA ASN A 254 16.88 -2.52 -0.98
C ASN A 254 18.09 -2.39 -1.91
N PRO A 255 18.69 -1.20 -2.03
CA PRO A 255 19.95 -1.06 -2.77
C PRO A 255 21.03 -1.96 -2.12
N PRO A 256 22.01 -2.45 -2.91
CA PRO A 256 23.13 -3.20 -2.37
C PRO A 256 23.84 -2.45 -1.25
N LEU A 257 24.29 -3.13 -0.19
CA LEU A 257 24.87 -2.50 0.99
C LEU A 257 26.14 -1.69 0.67
N ASP A 258 26.93 -2.13 -0.31
CA ASP A 258 28.10 -1.40 -0.79
C ASP A 258 27.77 -0.01 -1.37
N THR A 259 26.56 0.18 -1.90
CA THR A 259 26.10 1.51 -2.34
C THR A 259 25.76 2.43 -1.20
N LEU A 260 25.47 1.90 -0.01
CA LEU A 260 25.12 2.65 1.21
C LEU A 260 26.36 3.06 2.01
N ILE A 261 27.38 2.21 2.05
CA ILE A 261 28.55 2.36 2.94
C ILE A 261 29.89 2.47 2.20
N GLY A 262 29.88 2.36 0.87
CA GLY A 262 31.07 2.43 0.02
C GLY A 262 31.63 1.05 -0.34
N LYS A 263 32.46 1.01 -1.40
CA LYS A 263 32.95 -0.23 -2.02
C LYS A 263 33.98 -0.99 -1.21
N ASP A 264 34.52 -0.41 -0.15
CA ASP A 264 35.51 -1.04 0.73
C ASP A 264 34.89 -2.04 1.70
N HIS A 265 33.54 -2.13 1.75
CA HIS A 265 32.78 -3.06 2.58
C HIS A 265 32.21 -4.21 1.74
N LYS A 266 32.13 -5.40 2.36
CA LYS A 266 31.55 -6.58 1.69
C LYS A 266 30.04 -6.38 1.46
N SER A 267 29.53 -6.90 0.37
CA SER A 267 28.13 -6.78 -0.08
C SER A 267 27.06 -7.24 0.93
N ASP A 268 27.43 -7.86 2.04
CA ASP A 268 26.54 -8.32 3.12
C ASP A 268 26.95 -7.79 4.52
N ASP A 269 27.59 -6.61 4.53
CA ASP A 269 28.15 -6.04 5.77
C ASP A 269 27.10 -5.21 6.54
N LYS A 270 26.19 -5.90 7.25
CA LYS A 270 25.24 -5.24 8.14
C LYS A 270 25.95 -4.50 9.30
N LEU A 271 27.07 -5.00 9.77
CA LEU A 271 27.85 -4.33 10.83
C LEU A 271 28.46 -3.02 10.33
N GLY A 272 28.93 -2.97 9.09
CA GLY A 272 29.38 -1.74 8.44
C GLY A 272 28.24 -0.72 8.31
N CYS A 273 27.06 -1.15 7.86
CA CYS A 273 25.87 -0.27 7.80
C CYS A 273 25.49 0.26 9.19
N ARG A 274 25.55 -0.58 10.22
CA ARG A 274 25.31 -0.19 11.61
C ARG A 274 26.28 0.90 12.07
N GLN A 275 27.56 0.74 11.79
CA GLN A 275 28.58 1.72 12.17
C GLN A 275 28.38 3.04 11.44
N VAL A 276 28.19 3.01 10.12
CA VAL A 276 27.97 4.22 9.33
C VAL A 276 26.69 4.95 9.76
N LEU A 277 25.65 4.22 10.14
CA LEU A 277 24.41 4.81 10.67
C LEU A 277 24.65 5.57 11.99
N LEU A 278 25.37 4.96 12.93
CA LEU A 278 25.71 5.60 14.20
C LEU A 278 26.51 6.88 13.98
N ASP A 279 27.55 6.79 13.16
CA ASP A 279 28.43 7.93 12.87
C ASP A 279 27.66 9.08 12.16
N ARG A 280 26.78 8.74 11.21
CA ARG A 280 25.97 9.72 10.46
C ARG A 280 24.92 10.44 11.32
N LEU A 281 24.37 9.74 12.31
CA LEU A 281 23.38 10.31 13.22
C LEU A 281 23.96 10.92 14.49
N GLY A 282 25.26 10.75 14.73
CA GLY A 282 25.95 11.21 15.96
C GLY A 282 25.57 10.37 17.18
N LEU A 283 25.21 9.09 16.97
CA LEU A 283 24.84 8.18 18.04
C LEU A 283 26.06 7.43 18.56
N GLU A 284 26.08 7.15 19.85
CA GLU A 284 27.20 6.41 20.47
C GLU A 284 27.09 4.91 20.18
N ARG A 285 28.24 4.22 20.23
CA ARG A 285 28.30 2.77 20.05
C ARG A 285 27.71 2.08 21.26
N THR A 286 26.72 1.23 21.03
CA THR A 286 26.17 0.37 22.07
C THR A 286 27.04 -0.88 22.23
N THR A 287 27.24 -1.34 23.47
CA THR A 287 28.04 -2.52 23.77
C THR A 287 27.21 -3.81 23.85
N GLY A 288 25.92 -3.70 24.10
CA GLY A 288 25.03 -4.86 24.25
C GLY A 288 23.54 -4.53 23.96
N GLY A 289 23.24 -3.32 23.52
CA GLY A 289 21.91 -2.90 23.13
C GLY A 289 21.75 -2.72 21.64
N THR A 290 20.51 -2.80 21.18
CA THR A 290 20.13 -2.69 19.77
C THR A 290 19.98 -1.24 19.31
N ILE A 291 20.19 -1.00 18.02
CA ILE A 291 19.68 0.19 17.33
C ILE A 291 18.25 -0.13 16.91
N LEU A 292 17.30 0.54 17.53
CA LEU A 292 15.87 0.42 17.24
C LEU A 292 15.47 1.48 16.21
N TYR A 293 14.62 1.11 15.27
CA TYR A 293 14.06 2.02 14.28
C TYR A 293 12.54 2.11 14.45
N LEU A 294 12.00 3.30 14.62
CA LEU A 294 10.57 3.58 14.69
C LEU A 294 10.15 4.46 13.49
N PRO A 295 9.56 3.89 12.45
CA PRO A 295 8.89 4.68 11.43
C PRO A 295 7.54 5.18 11.95
N ILE A 296 7.25 6.48 11.77
CA ILE A 296 5.92 7.05 11.96
C ILE A 296 5.30 7.19 10.58
N GLU A 297 4.33 6.34 10.26
CA GLU A 297 3.62 6.39 8.99
C GLU A 297 2.62 7.56 8.96
N PRO A 298 2.26 8.09 7.78
CA PRO A 298 1.26 9.13 7.66
C PRO A 298 -0.07 8.71 8.32
N GLY A 299 -0.58 9.54 9.24
CA GLY A 299 -1.80 9.26 10.00
C GLY A 299 -1.60 8.36 11.23
N ASP A 300 -0.39 7.86 11.50
CA ASP A 300 -0.11 7.04 12.68
C ASP A 300 0.05 7.91 13.94
N VAL A 301 -1.03 8.01 14.69
CA VAL A 301 -1.07 8.78 15.95
C VAL A 301 -0.66 7.96 17.19
N GLU A 302 -0.44 6.65 17.04
CA GLU A 302 -0.16 5.74 18.15
C GLU A 302 1.33 5.35 18.26
N ALA A 303 2.09 5.44 17.16
CA ALA A 303 3.44 4.87 17.10
C ALA A 303 4.36 5.39 18.21
N PHE A 304 4.57 6.71 18.28
CA PHE A 304 5.43 7.29 19.30
C PHE A 304 4.77 7.27 20.70
N GLY A 305 3.46 7.51 20.78
CA GLY A 305 2.70 7.44 22.03
C GLY A 305 2.82 6.10 22.76
N SER A 306 2.96 5.00 22.03
CA SER A 306 3.20 3.65 22.58
C SER A 306 4.60 3.49 23.16
N VAL A 307 5.60 4.15 22.57
CA VAL A 307 7.02 4.07 22.98
C VAL A 307 7.33 5.06 24.11
N LYS A 308 6.72 6.24 24.10
CA LYS A 308 6.97 7.34 25.03
C LYS A 308 6.99 6.92 26.51
N PRO A 309 6.04 6.12 27.06
CA PRO A 309 6.05 5.73 28.49
C PRO A 309 7.24 4.86 28.89
N VAL A 310 7.90 4.18 27.95
CA VAL A 310 9.03 3.28 28.20
C VAL A 310 10.32 3.76 27.56
N LEU A 311 10.34 4.97 27.02
CA LEU A 311 11.47 5.53 26.29
C LEU A 311 12.74 5.59 27.17
N ASP A 312 12.61 6.06 28.40
CA ASP A 312 13.74 6.12 29.35
C ASP A 312 14.31 4.72 29.65
N LEU A 313 13.44 3.71 29.77
CA LEU A 313 13.87 2.32 29.97
C LEU A 313 14.65 1.79 28.76
N ILE A 314 14.19 2.09 27.55
CA ILE A 314 14.84 1.67 26.30
C ILE A 314 16.23 2.31 26.20
N LEU A 315 16.33 3.63 26.37
CA LEU A 315 17.56 4.38 26.16
C LEU A 315 18.60 4.16 27.27
N THR A 316 18.16 3.86 28.50
CA THR A 316 19.07 3.52 29.61
C THR A 316 19.53 2.06 29.57
N ALA A 317 18.87 1.18 28.78
CA ALA A 317 19.28 -0.22 28.59
C ALA A 317 20.32 -0.41 27.47
N ASP A 318 21.13 0.60 27.19
CA ASP A 318 22.19 0.61 26.19
C ASP A 318 21.70 0.59 24.73
N SER A 319 20.40 0.82 24.46
CA SER A 319 19.84 0.89 23.12
C SER A 319 19.86 2.32 22.56
N CYS A 320 19.90 2.44 21.23
CA CYS A 320 19.63 3.69 20.52
C CYS A 320 18.25 3.60 19.83
N LEU A 321 17.58 4.73 19.68
CA LEU A 321 16.32 4.83 18.95
C LEU A 321 16.41 5.87 17.84
N VAL A 322 16.12 5.44 16.62
CA VAL A 322 15.99 6.31 15.43
C VAL A 322 14.52 6.42 15.06
N VAL A 323 14.00 7.63 15.00
CA VAL A 323 12.59 7.92 14.65
C VAL A 323 12.54 8.67 13.33
N THR A 324 11.71 8.21 12.39
CA THR A 324 11.46 8.90 11.12
C THR A 324 9.97 9.11 10.89
N GLY A 325 9.62 9.98 9.96
CA GLY A 325 8.24 10.37 9.71
C GLY A 325 7.82 11.56 10.57
N LYS A 326 6.77 12.24 10.14
CA LYS A 326 6.25 13.40 10.86
C LYS A 326 5.53 12.96 12.12
N ALA A 327 6.06 13.34 13.27
CA ALA A 327 5.39 13.08 14.55
C ALA A 327 4.04 13.82 14.60
N PRO A 328 2.97 13.20 15.16
CA PRO A 328 1.71 13.86 15.44
C PRO A 328 1.93 15.12 16.30
N ASP A 329 1.10 16.14 16.11
CA ASP A 329 1.24 17.41 16.83
C ASP A 329 1.26 17.24 18.36
N GLN A 330 0.50 16.26 18.89
CA GLN A 330 0.47 15.91 20.30
C GLN A 330 1.78 15.33 20.84
N ASP A 331 2.60 14.70 19.99
CA ASP A 331 3.85 14.02 20.37
C ASP A 331 5.10 14.78 19.93
N LEU A 332 4.96 15.80 19.07
CA LEU A 332 6.11 16.50 18.47
C LEU A 332 7.02 17.14 19.54
N ALA A 333 6.43 17.76 20.54
CA ALA A 333 7.20 18.36 21.64
C ALA A 333 8.02 17.31 22.40
N ASP A 334 7.43 16.14 22.67
CA ASP A 334 8.07 15.05 23.41
C ASP A 334 9.23 14.42 22.61
N VAL A 335 9.07 14.26 21.30
CA VAL A 335 10.13 13.78 20.40
C VAL A 335 11.33 14.74 20.41
N ILE A 336 11.08 16.05 20.34
CA ILE A 336 12.14 17.09 20.40
C ILE A 336 12.82 17.10 21.77
N ILE A 337 12.05 16.96 22.86
CA ILE A 337 12.59 16.89 24.22
C ILE A 337 13.48 15.63 24.38
N ALA A 338 13.01 14.49 23.84
CA ALA A 338 13.77 13.23 23.88
C ALA A 338 15.13 13.35 23.19
N GLU A 339 15.18 13.96 21.99
CA GLU A 339 16.44 14.17 21.26
C GLU A 339 17.41 15.07 22.02
N ARG A 340 16.91 16.11 22.68
CA ARG A 340 17.72 16.98 23.54
C ARG A 340 18.20 16.29 24.82
N LYS A 341 17.38 15.45 25.42
CA LYS A 341 17.70 14.72 26.67
C LYS A 341 18.71 13.59 26.42
N TYR A 342 18.64 12.94 25.26
CA TYR A 342 19.45 11.79 24.89
C TYR A 342 20.19 11.99 23.54
N PRO A 343 21.04 13.01 23.40
CA PRO A 343 21.58 13.42 22.10
C PRO A 343 22.46 12.36 21.40
N THR A 344 23.00 11.38 22.17
CA THR A 344 23.81 10.28 21.62
C THR A 344 23.08 8.95 21.57
N ARG A 345 21.79 8.90 21.98
CA ARG A 345 20.99 7.69 22.02
C ARG A 345 19.67 7.78 21.26
N PHE A 346 19.26 8.99 20.91
CA PHE A 346 18.00 9.24 20.23
C PHE A 346 18.22 10.17 19.04
N ALA A 347 17.68 9.80 17.89
CA ALA A 347 17.72 10.62 16.68
C ALA A 347 16.36 10.74 16.04
N TYR A 348 15.90 11.98 15.80
CA TYR A 348 14.66 12.27 15.08
C TYR A 348 14.96 12.83 13.70
N ARG A 349 14.49 12.16 12.64
CA ARG A 349 14.67 12.55 11.23
C ARG A 349 13.33 12.42 10.52
N PRO A 350 12.46 13.46 10.58
CA PRO A 350 11.10 13.41 10.02
C PRO A 350 11.11 13.15 8.51
N GLU A 351 12.09 13.67 7.80
CA GLU A 351 12.22 13.51 6.35
C GLU A 351 13.66 13.04 6.03
N PRO A 352 13.96 11.75 6.19
CA PRO A 352 15.27 11.24 5.83
C PRO A 352 15.50 11.30 4.32
N ASP A 353 16.70 11.73 3.92
CA ASP A 353 17.09 11.78 2.51
C ASP A 353 17.13 10.38 1.86
N GLU A 354 17.22 10.34 0.52
CA GLU A 354 17.20 9.09 -0.27
C GLU A 354 18.32 8.09 0.12
N LYS A 355 19.45 8.56 0.67
CA LYS A 355 20.54 7.69 1.12
C LYS A 355 20.38 7.28 2.58
N LEU A 356 19.82 8.15 3.42
CA LEU A 356 19.67 7.88 4.85
C LEU A 356 18.56 6.85 5.11
N ARG A 357 17.44 6.90 4.38
CA ARG A 357 16.32 5.95 4.57
C ARG A 357 16.76 4.48 4.40
N PRO A 358 17.39 4.06 3.29
CA PRO A 358 17.87 2.67 3.16
C PRO A 358 18.96 2.34 4.17
N LEU A 359 19.81 3.29 4.54
CA LEU A 359 20.84 3.08 5.57
C LEU A 359 20.24 2.82 6.94
N ILE A 360 19.15 3.50 7.32
CA ILE A 360 18.42 3.22 8.57
C ILE A 360 17.87 1.78 8.54
N LEU A 361 17.20 1.38 7.43
CA LEU A 361 16.66 0.03 7.28
C LEU A 361 17.75 -1.04 7.38
N ALA A 362 18.93 -0.80 6.77
CA ALA A 362 20.04 -1.73 6.78
C ALA A 362 20.87 -1.70 8.08
N GLY A 363 21.03 -0.53 8.70
CA GLY A 363 21.91 -0.33 9.86
C GLY A 363 21.23 -0.56 11.21
N ALA A 364 19.91 -0.43 11.30
CA ALA A 364 19.17 -0.76 12.52
C ALA A 364 19.20 -2.26 12.80
N ASP A 365 19.18 -2.65 14.08
CA ASP A 365 19.13 -4.05 14.50
C ASP A 365 17.68 -4.56 14.54
N ALA A 366 16.75 -3.71 14.99
CA ALA A 366 15.32 -4.03 14.99
C ALA A 366 14.45 -2.84 14.58
N ILE A 367 13.28 -3.14 14.01
CA ILE A 367 12.24 -2.17 13.65
C ILE A 367 11.05 -2.32 14.60
N LEU A 368 10.60 -1.21 15.20
CA LEU A 368 9.46 -1.17 16.11
C LEU A 368 8.18 -0.87 15.34
N LEU A 369 7.15 -1.70 15.51
CA LEU A 369 5.82 -1.52 14.93
C LEU A 369 4.77 -1.62 16.04
N PRO A 370 4.63 -0.58 16.87
CA PRO A 370 3.70 -0.59 18.00
C PRO A 370 2.25 -0.33 17.60
N SER A 371 2.01 0.13 16.38
CA SER A 371 0.68 0.40 15.83
C SER A 371 0.34 -0.53 14.65
N SER A 372 -0.95 -0.69 14.34
CA SER A 372 -1.39 -1.45 13.18
C SER A 372 -1.03 -0.76 11.85
N LEU A 373 -0.93 0.57 11.82
CA LEU A 373 -0.57 1.33 10.63
C LEU A 373 0.89 1.10 10.22
N GLY A 374 1.80 0.91 11.16
CA GLY A 374 3.20 0.61 10.87
C GLY A 374 3.39 -0.66 10.03
N PHE A 375 2.43 -1.60 10.07
CA PHE A 375 2.50 -2.82 9.27
C PHE A 375 1.96 -2.67 7.83
N ARG A 376 1.24 -1.60 7.53
CA ARG A 376 0.79 -1.30 6.16
C ARG A 376 1.93 -0.77 5.29
N GLY A 377 2.99 -0.24 5.90
CA GLY A 377 4.15 0.27 5.21
C GLY A 377 5.08 -0.83 4.69
N THR A 378 5.74 -0.59 3.58
CA THR A 378 6.76 -1.49 3.01
C THR A 378 8.05 -1.51 3.84
N ASN A 379 8.19 -0.60 4.82
CA ASN A 379 9.41 -0.42 5.61
C ASN A 379 9.83 -1.68 6.39
N VAL A 380 8.87 -2.39 7.02
CA VAL A 380 9.18 -3.61 7.79
C VAL A 380 9.67 -4.73 6.88
N LEU A 381 9.01 -4.93 5.74
CA LEU A 381 9.37 -5.99 4.80
C LEU A 381 10.75 -5.72 4.17
N ALA A 382 11.01 -4.44 3.85
CA ALA A 382 12.32 -3.99 3.39
C ALA A 382 13.41 -4.14 4.47
N ALA A 383 13.10 -3.82 5.73
CA ALA A 383 14.01 -3.97 6.87
C ALA A 383 14.41 -5.43 7.09
N MET A 384 13.43 -6.36 7.05
CA MET A 384 13.68 -7.79 7.20
C MET A 384 14.63 -8.33 6.12
N ARG A 385 14.55 -7.81 4.89
CA ARG A 385 15.48 -8.17 3.82
C ARG A 385 16.93 -7.81 4.13
N TYR A 386 17.18 -6.78 4.95
CA TYR A 386 18.50 -6.46 5.48
C TYR A 386 18.85 -7.23 6.78
N GLY A 387 17.93 -8.06 7.29
CA GLY A 387 18.09 -8.77 8.56
C GLY A 387 17.84 -7.88 9.77
N THR A 388 17.10 -6.80 9.60
CA THR A 388 16.57 -5.98 10.70
C THR A 388 15.31 -6.65 11.21
N LEU A 389 15.30 -7.03 12.49
CA LEU A 389 14.25 -7.87 13.06
C LEU A 389 13.02 -7.06 13.48
N PRO A 390 11.80 -7.52 13.18
CA PRO A 390 10.59 -6.85 13.62
C PRO A 390 10.33 -7.06 15.11
N ILE A 391 9.99 -5.97 15.83
CA ILE A 391 9.38 -5.99 17.16
C ILE A 391 7.98 -5.42 16.98
N VAL A 392 6.96 -6.28 17.03
CA VAL A 392 5.62 -5.93 16.59
C VAL A 392 4.57 -6.25 17.63
N LYS A 393 3.56 -5.39 17.68
CA LYS A 393 2.32 -5.69 18.37
C LYS A 393 1.52 -6.71 17.55
N ALA A 394 1.11 -7.80 18.19
CA ALA A 394 0.32 -8.83 17.55
C ALA A 394 -1.12 -8.34 17.33
N TYR A 395 -1.43 -7.98 16.10
CA TYR A 395 -2.76 -7.65 15.63
C TYR A 395 -3.27 -8.69 14.65
N GLY A 396 -4.58 -8.91 14.65
CA GLY A 396 -5.31 -9.61 13.60
C GLY A 396 -4.53 -10.73 12.92
N GLY A 397 -4.32 -10.60 11.63
CA GLY A 397 -3.62 -11.59 10.81
C GLY A 397 -2.09 -11.51 10.75
N ILE A 398 -1.43 -10.66 11.55
CA ILE A 398 0.04 -10.52 11.53
C ILE A 398 0.76 -11.85 11.80
N HIS A 399 0.14 -12.75 12.58
CA HIS A 399 0.64 -14.10 12.87
C HIS A 399 0.78 -14.99 11.63
N GLN A 400 0.16 -14.61 10.51
CA GLN A 400 0.29 -15.35 9.25
C GLN A 400 1.56 -14.94 8.48
N LEU A 401 2.11 -13.78 8.79
CA LEU A 401 3.30 -13.22 8.14
C LEU A 401 4.54 -13.34 9.02
N LEU A 402 4.38 -13.17 10.31
CA LEU A 402 5.44 -13.16 11.30
C LEU A 402 5.14 -14.14 12.42
N SER A 403 6.18 -14.80 12.92
CA SER A 403 6.12 -15.66 14.10
C SER A 403 7.06 -15.14 15.19
N ASP A 404 6.58 -15.22 16.44
CA ASP A 404 7.38 -14.84 17.61
C ASP A 404 8.57 -15.77 17.77
N TYR A 405 9.72 -15.22 18.13
CA TYR A 405 10.91 -16.02 18.36
C TYR A 405 10.80 -16.79 19.66
N ASP A 406 10.95 -18.11 19.57
CA ASP A 406 11.05 -19.04 20.70
C ASP A 406 12.48 -19.55 20.83
N PRO A 407 13.21 -19.17 21.90
CA PRO A 407 14.59 -19.66 22.15
C PRO A 407 14.69 -21.17 22.30
N ALA A 408 13.63 -21.86 22.76
CA ALA A 408 13.69 -23.31 23.02
C ALA A 408 13.66 -24.13 21.71
N SER A 409 12.88 -23.68 20.72
CA SER A 409 12.82 -24.32 19.40
C SER A 409 13.76 -23.67 18.38
N GLU A 410 14.33 -22.51 18.69
CA GLU A 410 15.04 -21.61 17.76
C GLU A 410 14.19 -21.20 16.54
N GLU A 411 12.85 -21.27 16.62
CA GLU A 411 11.93 -20.88 15.54
C GLU A 411 11.49 -19.42 15.67
N GLY A 412 10.89 -18.89 14.60
CA GLY A 412 10.39 -17.52 14.55
C GLY A 412 11.25 -16.58 13.71
N CYS A 413 10.75 -15.36 13.46
CA CYS A 413 11.41 -14.36 12.61
C CYS A 413 11.40 -12.93 13.19
N GLY A 414 10.94 -12.76 14.44
CA GLY A 414 10.87 -11.47 15.13
C GLY A 414 10.38 -11.59 16.56
N PHE A 415 10.04 -10.48 17.19
CA PHE A 415 9.55 -10.45 18.57
C PHE A 415 8.13 -9.88 18.58
N MET A 416 7.19 -10.63 19.15
CA MET A 416 5.78 -10.23 19.19
C MET A 416 5.30 -10.03 20.63
N TYR A 417 4.35 -9.13 20.82
CA TYR A 417 3.67 -8.92 22.10
C TYR A 417 2.16 -8.72 21.90
N ASN A 418 1.35 -9.29 22.80
CA ASN A 418 -0.10 -9.47 22.62
C ASN A 418 -0.97 -8.42 23.35
N ASN A 419 -0.35 -7.44 24.01
CA ASN A 419 -1.08 -6.55 24.92
C ASN A 419 -0.88 -5.08 24.50
N HIS A 420 -1.88 -4.21 24.75
CA HIS A 420 -1.85 -2.78 24.44
C HIS A 420 -1.04 -1.95 25.45
N SER A 421 -0.06 -2.56 26.11
CA SER A 421 0.75 -1.94 27.16
C SER A 421 2.13 -1.58 26.65
N SER A 422 2.59 -0.37 26.93
CA SER A 422 3.98 0.02 26.67
C SER A 422 4.99 -0.88 27.41
N MET A 423 4.60 -1.47 28.55
CA MET A 423 5.44 -2.44 29.27
C MET A 423 5.61 -3.74 28.47
N ALA A 424 4.58 -4.19 27.72
CA ALA A 424 4.72 -5.37 26.86
C ALA A 424 5.66 -5.09 25.67
N LEU A 425 5.62 -3.87 25.12
CA LEU A 425 6.62 -3.42 24.15
C LEU A 425 8.02 -3.44 24.76
N TRP A 426 8.19 -2.90 25.96
CA TRP A 426 9.47 -2.93 26.67
C TRP A 426 9.98 -4.36 26.90
N ASP A 427 9.13 -5.28 27.32
CA ASP A 427 9.51 -6.69 27.49
C ASP A 427 10.00 -7.31 26.17
N SER A 428 9.38 -6.98 25.04
CA SER A 428 9.85 -7.46 23.73
C SER A 428 11.18 -6.84 23.32
N VAL A 429 11.40 -5.55 23.59
CA VAL A 429 12.72 -4.89 23.40
C VAL A 429 13.77 -5.54 24.28
N ARG A 430 13.45 -5.86 25.53
CA ARG A 430 14.36 -6.52 26.47
C ARG A 430 14.73 -7.93 25.99
N ARG A 431 13.76 -8.71 25.46
CA ARG A 431 14.00 -10.01 24.83
C ARG A 431 14.93 -9.86 23.63
N ALA A 432 14.67 -8.90 22.75
CA ALA A 432 15.52 -8.61 21.60
C ALA A 432 16.95 -8.26 22.00
N ASN A 433 17.14 -7.38 22.99
CA ASN A 433 18.46 -7.04 23.53
C ASN A 433 19.16 -8.25 24.16
N HIS A 434 18.43 -9.16 24.81
CA HIS A 434 19.01 -10.38 25.37
C HIS A 434 19.57 -11.26 24.25
N ILE A 435 18.78 -11.55 23.21
CA ILE A 435 19.22 -12.37 22.07
C ILE A 435 20.34 -11.66 21.27
N PHE A 436 20.28 -10.33 21.13
CA PHE A 436 21.33 -9.56 20.46
C PHE A 436 22.72 -9.75 21.08
N ARG A 437 22.80 -9.87 22.39
CA ARG A 437 24.08 -10.20 23.12
C ARG A 437 24.59 -11.58 22.78
N HIS A 438 23.74 -12.51 22.34
CA HIS A 438 24.10 -13.84 21.85
C HIS A 438 24.24 -13.81 20.32
N SER A 439 25.38 -13.28 19.84
CA SER A 439 25.58 -12.89 18.44
C SER A 439 25.29 -13.98 17.41
N GLU A 440 25.54 -15.25 17.71
CA GLU A 440 25.26 -16.36 16.78
C GLU A 440 23.76 -16.65 16.67
N GLU A 441 23.05 -16.60 17.76
CA GLU A 441 21.59 -16.76 17.79
C GLU A 441 20.87 -15.62 17.03
N TRP A 442 21.30 -14.38 17.27
CA TRP A 442 20.82 -13.22 16.53
C TRP A 442 21.07 -13.33 15.02
N LYS A 443 22.26 -13.77 14.60
CA LYS A 443 22.58 -13.97 13.20
C LYS A 443 21.69 -15.01 12.55
N LYS A 444 21.43 -16.15 13.20
CA LYS A 444 20.52 -17.19 12.71
C LYS A 444 19.10 -16.63 12.54
N LEU A 445 18.62 -15.87 13.53
CA LEU A 445 17.30 -15.24 13.48
C LEU A 445 17.20 -14.22 12.34
N ALA A 446 18.21 -13.37 12.16
CA ALA A 446 18.29 -12.41 11.07
C ALA A 446 18.35 -13.10 9.69
N GLN A 447 19.05 -14.24 9.58
CA GLN A 447 19.07 -15.03 8.34
C GLN A 447 17.69 -15.61 8.00
N ARG A 448 16.93 -16.10 8.98
CA ARG A 448 15.55 -16.57 8.77
C ARG A 448 14.64 -15.44 8.31
N ALA A 449 14.72 -14.27 8.95
CA ALA A 449 13.95 -13.10 8.55
C ALA A 449 14.26 -12.68 7.10
N ARG A 450 15.53 -12.69 6.70
CA ARG A 450 15.98 -12.42 5.32
C ARG A 450 15.47 -13.42 4.30
N ALA A 451 15.28 -14.67 4.68
CA ALA A 451 14.90 -15.76 3.78
C ALA A 451 13.41 -15.68 3.37
N ILE A 452 12.59 -14.94 4.10
CA ILE A 452 11.18 -14.76 3.75
C ILE A 452 11.10 -13.86 2.52
N ASP A 453 10.45 -14.36 1.48
CA ASP A 453 10.27 -13.61 0.23
C ASP A 453 8.97 -12.80 0.26
N PHE A 454 9.10 -11.50 0.43
CA PHE A 454 8.00 -10.54 0.34
C PHE A 454 8.00 -9.77 -0.98
N SER A 455 8.61 -10.29 -2.03
CA SER A 455 8.64 -9.62 -3.33
C SER A 455 7.26 -9.55 -3.99
N TRP A 456 7.10 -8.59 -4.87
CA TRP A 456 5.93 -8.49 -5.73
C TRP A 456 5.77 -9.70 -6.66
N SER A 457 6.83 -10.48 -6.91
CA SER A 457 6.74 -11.72 -7.67
C SER A 457 5.81 -12.73 -7.01
N GLU A 458 5.91 -12.92 -5.70
CA GLU A 458 4.99 -13.80 -4.95
C GLU A 458 3.57 -13.26 -4.93
N SER A 459 3.41 -11.95 -4.73
CA SER A 459 2.11 -11.28 -4.80
C SER A 459 1.45 -11.47 -6.18
N ALA A 460 2.20 -11.28 -7.25
CA ALA A 460 1.69 -11.43 -8.61
C ALA A 460 1.26 -12.87 -8.92
N LYS A 461 1.95 -13.89 -8.39
CA LYS A 461 1.50 -15.29 -8.49
C LYS A 461 0.16 -15.51 -7.81
N ALA A 462 -0.04 -14.91 -6.62
CA ALA A 462 -1.31 -14.99 -5.90
C ALA A 462 -2.45 -14.31 -6.67
N PHE A 463 -2.21 -13.11 -7.23
CA PHE A 463 -3.18 -12.43 -8.10
C PHE A 463 -3.48 -13.26 -9.36
N ALA A 464 -2.47 -13.80 -10.04
CA ALA A 464 -2.65 -14.62 -11.24
C ALA A 464 -3.50 -15.88 -10.95
N LYS A 465 -3.30 -16.51 -9.78
CA LYS A 465 -4.11 -17.64 -9.32
C LYS A 465 -5.57 -17.23 -9.08
N LEU A 466 -5.80 -16.08 -8.45
CA LEU A 466 -7.13 -15.52 -8.24
C LEU A 466 -7.85 -15.28 -9.58
N TYR A 467 -7.19 -14.61 -10.53
CA TYR A 467 -7.75 -14.34 -11.86
C TYR A 467 -8.12 -15.63 -12.61
N ALA A 468 -7.22 -16.61 -12.60
CA ALA A 468 -7.46 -17.89 -13.25
C ALA A 468 -8.67 -18.64 -12.63
N ASN A 469 -8.89 -18.53 -11.33
CA ASN A 469 -10.05 -19.11 -10.66
C ASN A 469 -11.36 -18.43 -11.10
N LEU A 470 -11.38 -17.09 -11.13
CA LEU A 470 -12.57 -16.33 -11.55
C LEU A 470 -12.98 -16.65 -13.00
N LEU A 471 -12.00 -16.77 -13.91
CA LEU A 471 -12.28 -17.07 -15.31
C LEU A 471 -12.75 -18.53 -15.53
N ARG A 472 -12.25 -19.51 -14.74
CA ARG A 472 -12.71 -20.90 -14.80
C ARG A 472 -14.18 -21.06 -14.38
N HIS A 473 -14.63 -20.36 -13.37
CA HIS A 473 -16.02 -20.38 -12.94
C HIS A 473 -16.99 -19.81 -13.97
N GLN A 474 -16.53 -18.95 -14.87
CA GLN A 474 -17.35 -18.45 -15.98
C GLN A 474 -17.66 -19.53 -17.02
N VAL A 475 -16.69 -20.39 -17.33
CA VAL A 475 -16.87 -21.48 -18.31
C VAL A 475 -17.85 -22.54 -17.77
N ALA A 476 -17.83 -22.81 -16.46
CA ALA A 476 -18.71 -23.79 -15.83
C ALA A 476 -20.18 -23.33 -15.67
N THR A 477 -20.45 -22.02 -15.65
CA THR A 477 -21.81 -21.45 -15.58
C THR A 477 -22.42 -21.14 -16.95
N ALA A 478 -21.62 -21.16 -18.03
CA ALA A 478 -22.05 -20.93 -19.40
C ALA A 478 -22.24 -22.26 -20.20
N ALA A 479 -21.87 -23.42 -19.63
CA ALA A 479 -22.05 -24.77 -20.14
C ALA A 479 -23.23 -25.45 -19.42
#